data_7f619700d450f55541d5b8193ef84bf2
#
_entry.id   7f619700d450f55541d5b8193ef84bf2
#
_cell.length_a   1.000
_cell.length_b   1.000
_cell.length_c   1.000
_cell.angle_alpha   90.00
_cell.angle_beta   90.00
_cell.angle_gamma   90.00
#
_symmetry.space_group_name_H-M   'P 1'
#
loop_
_entity.id
_entity.type
_entity.pdbx_description
1 polymer ?
#
loop_
_entity_poly.entity_id
_entity_poly.type
_entity_poly.pdbx_seq_one_letter_code
_entity_poly.pdbx_strand_id
1 'polypeptide(L)'
;ASLTYKNGNLVYGVSRGDGKEGEIITDNLKTIKDIPHKVVNNNFPKDIEIRGEVFIKKNDFEKIKDTFANPRNAASGSLRQKNPEETRKIPLNFIAYTFGYFEDNKFKLQSDFLSSLKIWGFKTSEHNRISKNISELVSIHKKYEKERFQLEYDVDGLVYKVNNLELQKRLGFTSNAPRWAIAHKFSADYSYSEILNIDIQVGRTGALTPVAKVKAVNIGGVVVSDATLHNEDEILRKDIRIGDTIKIERAGDV
;
A
#
# COMPACT_ATOMS: atom_id res chain seq x y z
N ALA A 1 6.02 -4.50 -4.84
CA ALA A 1 6.79 -5.34 -5.76
C ALA A 1 8.23 -5.46 -5.28
N SER A 2 8.88 -6.54 -5.66
CA SER A 2 10.30 -6.81 -5.43
C SER A 2 11.04 -6.87 -6.77
N LEU A 3 12.15 -6.17 -6.89
CA LEU A 3 12.97 -6.03 -8.11
C LEU A 3 14.36 -6.59 -7.84
N THR A 4 14.75 -7.66 -8.52
CA THR A 4 16.10 -8.25 -8.42
C THR A 4 16.99 -7.77 -9.54
N TYR A 5 18.10 -7.14 -9.16
CA TYR A 5 19.15 -6.68 -10.08
C TYR A 5 20.39 -7.55 -9.95
N LYS A 6 20.98 -7.89 -11.10
CA LYS A 6 22.30 -8.53 -11.19
C LYS A 6 23.17 -7.73 -12.15
N ASN A 7 24.35 -7.35 -11.68
CA ASN A 7 25.30 -6.52 -12.43
C ASN A 7 24.61 -5.29 -13.08
N GLY A 8 23.75 -4.63 -12.31
CA GLY A 8 22.99 -3.46 -12.72
C GLY A 8 21.79 -3.73 -13.63
N ASN A 9 21.53 -4.94 -14.07
CA ASN A 9 20.39 -5.26 -14.93
C ASN A 9 19.21 -5.83 -14.12
N LEU A 10 17.99 -5.38 -14.40
CA LEU A 10 16.78 -5.93 -13.85
C LEU A 10 16.55 -7.34 -14.41
N VAL A 11 16.68 -8.37 -13.57
CA VAL A 11 16.54 -9.78 -13.93
C VAL A 11 15.15 -10.30 -13.60
N TYR A 12 14.66 -10.03 -12.39
CA TYR A 12 13.37 -10.48 -11.93
C TYR A 12 12.58 -9.32 -11.29
N GLY A 13 11.26 -9.34 -11.53
CA GLY A 13 10.30 -8.56 -10.81
C GLY A 13 9.19 -9.48 -10.31
N VAL A 14 8.89 -9.43 -9.01
CA VAL A 14 7.97 -10.33 -8.33
C VAL A 14 6.90 -9.55 -7.56
N SER A 15 5.67 -10.05 -7.58
CA SER A 15 4.58 -9.50 -6.77
C SER A 15 4.79 -9.83 -5.29
N ARG A 16 4.00 -9.19 -4.40
CA ARG A 16 4.06 -9.47 -2.96
C ARG A 16 3.69 -10.93 -2.62
N GLY A 17 2.71 -11.50 -3.36
CA GLY A 17 2.15 -12.82 -3.06
C GLY A 17 1.63 -12.91 -1.62
N ASP A 18 1.93 -14.01 -0.97
CA ASP A 18 1.65 -14.28 0.45
C ASP A 18 2.75 -13.74 1.39
N GLY A 19 3.80 -13.12 0.83
CA GLY A 19 4.97 -12.61 1.55
C GLY A 19 6.19 -13.55 1.50
N LYS A 20 6.02 -14.80 1.07
CA LYS A 20 7.09 -15.79 0.84
C LYS A 20 7.25 -16.10 -0.63
N GLU A 21 6.15 -16.36 -1.32
CA GLU A 21 6.09 -16.66 -2.74
C GLU A 21 5.24 -15.60 -3.46
N GLY A 22 5.66 -15.19 -4.65
CA GLY A 22 4.96 -14.22 -5.47
C GLY A 22 5.03 -14.57 -6.95
N GLU A 23 4.15 -13.99 -7.74
CA GLU A 23 4.10 -14.18 -9.19
C GLU A 23 5.23 -13.40 -9.86
N ILE A 24 5.86 -13.99 -10.87
CA ILE A 24 6.84 -13.30 -11.73
C ILE A 24 6.08 -12.34 -12.64
N ILE A 25 6.31 -11.05 -12.48
CA ILE A 25 5.67 -9.96 -13.23
C ILE A 25 6.71 -9.02 -13.85
N THR A 26 7.86 -9.54 -14.19
CA THR A 26 9.03 -8.78 -14.67
C THR A 26 8.68 -7.90 -15.86
N ASP A 27 8.02 -8.47 -16.88
CA ASP A 27 7.72 -7.74 -18.11
C ASP A 27 6.66 -6.65 -17.90
N ASN A 28 5.69 -6.89 -16.99
CA ASN A 28 4.75 -5.86 -16.57
C ASN A 28 5.45 -4.73 -15.84
N LEU A 29 6.35 -5.03 -14.90
CA LEU A 29 7.12 -4.01 -14.17
C LEU A 29 8.05 -3.20 -15.07
N LYS A 30 8.60 -3.79 -16.13
CA LYS A 30 9.39 -3.08 -17.14
C LYS A 30 8.58 -2.05 -17.93
N THR A 31 7.26 -2.09 -17.91
CA THR A 31 6.44 -1.02 -18.52
C THR A 31 6.41 0.26 -17.70
N ILE A 32 6.77 0.20 -16.42
CA ILE A 32 6.73 1.32 -15.48
C ILE A 32 7.99 2.16 -15.64
N LYS A 33 7.83 3.43 -16.05
CA LYS A 33 8.93 4.35 -16.33
C LYS A 33 9.83 4.64 -15.12
N ASP A 34 9.32 4.51 -13.91
CA ASP A 34 10.02 4.77 -12.65
C ASP A 34 10.97 3.63 -12.25
N ILE A 35 10.94 2.50 -12.99
CA ILE A 35 11.79 1.33 -12.73
C ILE A 35 12.93 1.32 -13.75
N PRO A 36 14.18 1.57 -13.34
CA PRO A 36 15.33 1.46 -14.22
C PRO A 36 15.52 0.01 -14.68
N HIS A 37 15.55 -0.25 -16.00
CA HIS A 37 15.86 -1.58 -16.52
C HIS A 37 17.35 -1.92 -16.34
N LYS A 38 18.19 -0.88 -16.35
CA LYS A 38 19.63 -0.97 -16.15
C LYS A 38 20.12 0.21 -15.32
N VAL A 39 20.89 -0.06 -14.31
CA VAL A 39 21.59 0.94 -13.49
C VAL A 39 23.05 0.91 -13.84
N VAL A 40 23.57 2.05 -14.31
CA VAL A 40 24.99 2.23 -14.63
C VAL A 40 25.60 3.14 -13.55
N ASN A 41 26.08 2.53 -12.49
CA ASN A 41 26.70 3.24 -11.38
C ASN A 41 27.74 2.33 -10.70
N ASN A 42 28.96 2.80 -10.50
CA ASN A 42 30.05 2.00 -9.93
C ASN A 42 29.79 1.57 -8.47
N ASN A 43 28.91 2.29 -7.76
CA ASN A 43 28.54 1.98 -6.39
C ASN A 43 27.23 1.15 -6.30
N PHE A 44 26.68 0.74 -7.45
CA PHE A 44 25.52 -0.16 -7.46
C PHE A 44 25.97 -1.59 -7.12
N PRO A 45 25.28 -2.29 -6.23
CA PRO A 45 25.63 -3.67 -5.84
C PRO A 45 25.57 -4.62 -7.04
N LYS A 46 26.39 -5.65 -7.00
CA LYS A 46 26.33 -6.72 -8.02
C LYS A 46 25.01 -7.46 -7.96
N ASP A 47 24.58 -7.83 -6.76
CA ASP A 47 23.31 -8.51 -6.52
C ASP A 47 22.53 -7.78 -5.42
N ILE A 48 21.33 -7.31 -5.78
CA ILE A 48 20.44 -6.63 -4.85
C ILE A 48 18.97 -6.87 -5.22
N GLU A 49 18.15 -7.04 -4.17
CA GLU A 49 16.70 -7.00 -4.26
C GLU A 49 16.20 -5.65 -3.72
N ILE A 50 15.57 -4.84 -4.57
CA ILE A 50 14.95 -3.56 -4.21
C ILE A 50 13.45 -3.74 -4.10
N ARG A 51 12.88 -3.35 -2.96
CA ARG A 51 11.44 -3.41 -2.71
C ARG A 51 10.81 -2.04 -2.77
N GLY A 52 9.65 -2.00 -3.40
CA GLY A 52 8.88 -0.77 -3.57
C GLY A 52 7.39 -1.02 -3.74
N GLU A 53 6.66 0.07 -3.77
CA GLU A 53 5.22 0.05 -4.00
C GLU A 53 4.90 0.54 -5.41
N VAL A 54 4.01 -0.19 -6.09
CA VAL A 54 3.41 0.24 -7.36
C VAL A 54 2.07 0.88 -7.05
N PHE A 55 1.83 2.06 -7.57
CA PHE A 55 0.63 2.83 -7.29
C PHE A 55 0.21 3.67 -8.50
N ILE A 56 -0.96 4.26 -8.42
CA ILE A 56 -1.49 5.22 -9.39
C ILE A 56 -1.75 6.53 -8.66
N LYS A 57 -1.36 7.65 -9.25
CA LYS A 57 -1.65 8.98 -8.73
C LYS A 57 -3.14 9.29 -8.87
N LYS A 58 -3.71 10.05 -7.92
CA LYS A 58 -5.14 10.44 -7.92
C LYS A 58 -5.58 11.03 -9.24
N ASN A 59 -4.83 12.02 -9.75
CA ASN A 59 -5.15 12.69 -11.02
C ASN A 59 -5.10 11.75 -12.23
N ASP A 60 -4.27 10.71 -12.19
CA ASP A 60 -4.19 9.73 -13.26
C ASP A 60 -5.28 8.66 -13.12
N PHE A 61 -5.68 8.33 -11.89
CA PHE A 61 -6.80 7.42 -11.64
C PHE A 61 -8.13 8.00 -12.14
N GLU A 62 -8.35 9.31 -12.01
CA GLU A 62 -9.56 10.00 -12.53
C GLU A 62 -9.80 9.72 -14.03
N LYS A 63 -8.74 9.47 -14.80
CA LYS A 63 -8.81 9.17 -16.24
C LYS A 63 -9.26 7.73 -16.55
N ILE A 64 -9.20 6.84 -15.56
CA ILE A 64 -9.48 5.39 -15.71
C ILE A 64 -10.52 4.88 -14.70
N LYS A 65 -11.15 5.76 -13.92
CA LYS A 65 -12.08 5.41 -12.84
C LYS A 65 -13.30 4.61 -13.28
N ASP A 66 -13.72 4.75 -14.53
CA ASP A 66 -14.85 4.00 -15.07
C ASP A 66 -14.54 2.51 -15.27
N THR A 67 -13.25 2.16 -15.30
CA THR A 67 -12.78 0.78 -15.52
C THR A 67 -12.43 0.05 -14.21
N PHE A 68 -12.08 0.78 -13.16
CA PHE A 68 -11.56 0.22 -11.91
C PHE A 68 -12.25 0.80 -10.68
N ALA A 69 -12.51 -0.04 -9.69
CA ALA A 69 -13.19 0.36 -8.47
C ALA A 69 -12.38 1.35 -7.60
N ASN A 70 -11.04 1.21 -7.59
CA ASN A 70 -10.14 2.10 -6.84
C ASN A 70 -8.71 2.01 -7.38
N PRO A 71 -7.81 2.98 -7.04
CA PRO A 71 -6.41 3.00 -7.49
C PRO A 71 -5.63 1.75 -7.15
N ARG A 72 -5.86 1.16 -5.96
CA ARG A 72 -5.17 -0.03 -5.49
C ARG A 72 -5.51 -1.27 -6.33
N ASN A 73 -6.79 -1.48 -6.60
CA ASN A 73 -7.25 -2.58 -7.46
C ASN A 73 -6.77 -2.39 -8.90
N ALA A 74 -6.78 -1.15 -9.41
CA ALA A 74 -6.24 -0.83 -10.71
C ALA A 74 -4.75 -1.17 -10.80
N ALA A 75 -3.94 -0.78 -9.83
CA ALA A 75 -2.51 -1.06 -9.81
C ALA A 75 -2.23 -2.57 -9.71
N SER A 76 -2.84 -3.27 -8.76
CA SER A 76 -2.60 -4.70 -8.53
C SER A 76 -3.11 -5.57 -9.67
N GLY A 77 -4.28 -5.27 -10.23
CA GLY A 77 -4.88 -5.99 -11.35
C GLY A 77 -4.08 -5.79 -12.63
N SER A 78 -3.59 -4.58 -12.89
CA SER A 78 -2.80 -4.27 -14.09
C SER A 78 -1.44 -4.96 -14.11
N LEU A 79 -0.84 -5.22 -12.95
CA LEU A 79 0.44 -5.94 -12.86
C LEU A 79 0.32 -7.45 -13.17
N ARG A 80 -0.89 -8.00 -13.18
CA ARG A 80 -1.16 -9.42 -13.46
C ARG A 80 -1.67 -9.69 -14.88
N GLN A 81 -1.63 -8.68 -15.75
CA GLN A 81 -2.02 -8.85 -17.14
C GLN A 81 -1.06 -9.80 -17.86
N LYS A 82 -1.61 -10.75 -18.63
CA LYS A 82 -0.82 -11.70 -19.42
C LYS A 82 -0.03 -11.00 -20.52
N ASN A 83 -0.59 -9.93 -21.09
CA ASN A 83 0.07 -9.08 -22.07
C ASN A 83 0.59 -7.81 -21.39
N PRO A 84 1.91 -7.59 -21.31
CA PRO A 84 2.49 -6.39 -20.72
C PRO A 84 2.08 -5.08 -21.41
N GLU A 85 1.67 -5.12 -22.66
CA GLU A 85 1.17 -3.94 -23.38
C GLU A 85 -0.15 -3.41 -22.79
N GLU A 86 -0.97 -4.27 -22.18
CA GLU A 86 -2.14 -3.82 -21.44
C GLU A 86 -1.75 -3.10 -20.14
N THR A 87 -0.73 -3.60 -19.46
CA THR A 87 -0.14 -2.91 -18.29
C THR A 87 0.41 -1.54 -18.67
N ARG A 88 1.04 -1.42 -19.83
CA ARG A 88 1.63 -0.16 -20.34
C ARG A 88 0.61 0.97 -20.52
N LYS A 89 -0.66 0.63 -20.77
CA LYS A 89 -1.76 1.60 -20.93
C LYS A 89 -2.15 2.25 -19.60
N ILE A 90 -1.81 1.62 -18.48
CA ILE A 90 -2.17 2.08 -17.14
C ILE A 90 -1.05 2.97 -16.58
N PRO A 91 -1.35 4.16 -16.03
CA PRO A 91 -0.34 5.12 -15.57
C PRO A 91 0.25 4.70 -14.21
N LEU A 92 0.93 3.56 -14.19
CA LEU A 92 1.57 3.03 -12.99
C LEU A 92 2.83 3.83 -12.64
N ASN A 93 3.04 4.02 -11.35
CA ASN A 93 4.22 4.62 -10.75
C ASN A 93 4.85 3.64 -9.76
N PHE A 94 6.13 3.85 -9.44
CA PHE A 94 6.87 3.03 -8.49
C PHE A 94 7.68 3.89 -7.52
N ILE A 95 7.59 3.58 -6.23
CA ILE A 95 8.42 4.19 -5.18
C ILE A 95 9.18 3.08 -4.45
N ALA A 96 10.51 3.14 -4.50
CA ALA A 96 11.39 2.26 -3.74
C ALA A 96 11.49 2.71 -2.27
N TYR A 97 11.43 1.75 -1.31
CA TYR A 97 11.44 2.09 0.12
C TYR A 97 12.36 1.21 0.97
N THR A 98 12.85 0.08 0.45
CA THR A 98 13.77 -0.81 1.19
C THR A 98 14.44 -1.81 0.26
N PHE A 99 15.30 -2.63 0.81
CA PHE A 99 15.91 -3.78 0.15
C PHE A 99 15.44 -5.09 0.82
N GLY A 100 15.53 -6.18 0.06
CA GLY A 100 15.43 -7.55 0.56
C GLY A 100 16.82 -8.14 0.71
N TYR A 101 17.20 -9.06 -0.21
CA TYR A 101 18.57 -9.53 -0.29
C TYR A 101 19.50 -8.41 -0.78
N PHE A 102 20.66 -8.30 -0.17
CA PHE A 102 21.69 -7.32 -0.52
C PHE A 102 23.07 -7.89 -0.25
N GLU A 103 23.76 -8.32 -1.30
CA GLU A 103 25.14 -8.79 -1.21
C GLU A 103 26.07 -7.63 -0.81
N ASP A 104 26.96 -7.88 0.14
CA ASP A 104 27.96 -6.90 0.62
C ASP A 104 27.36 -5.54 1.05
N ASN A 105 26.24 -5.57 1.75
CA ASN A 105 25.61 -4.35 2.27
C ASN A 105 26.57 -3.57 3.19
N LYS A 106 27.03 -2.41 2.72
CA LYS A 106 27.95 -1.50 3.43
C LYS A 106 27.23 -0.33 4.12
N PHE A 107 25.91 -0.21 3.94
CA PHE A 107 25.15 0.87 4.57
C PHE A 107 25.00 0.64 6.07
N LYS A 108 25.15 1.71 6.84
CA LYS A 108 24.90 1.72 8.28
C LYS A 108 23.50 2.19 8.62
N LEU A 109 22.93 3.07 7.79
CA LEU A 109 21.64 3.68 8.01
C LEU A 109 20.68 3.43 6.85
N GLN A 110 19.42 3.24 7.16
CA GLN A 110 18.32 3.14 6.20
C GLN A 110 18.22 4.41 5.34
N SER A 111 18.44 5.57 5.94
CA SER A 111 18.44 6.87 5.25
C SER A 111 19.51 6.98 4.17
N ASP A 112 20.70 6.42 4.40
CA ASP A 112 21.80 6.44 3.43
C ASP A 112 21.47 5.54 2.23
N PHE A 113 20.86 4.39 2.49
CA PHE A 113 20.34 3.53 1.44
C PHE A 113 19.28 4.25 0.59
N LEU A 114 18.30 4.92 1.22
CA LEU A 114 17.28 5.69 0.51
C LEU A 114 17.88 6.81 -0.35
N SER A 115 18.93 7.46 0.12
CA SER A 115 19.68 8.47 -0.64
C SER A 115 20.36 7.84 -1.85
N SER A 116 20.94 6.66 -1.69
CA SER A 116 21.59 5.92 -2.78
C SER A 116 20.59 5.45 -3.83
N LEU A 117 19.38 5.06 -3.46
CA LEU A 117 18.31 4.73 -4.41
C LEU A 117 18.05 5.87 -5.39
N LYS A 118 18.01 7.13 -4.90
CA LYS A 118 17.85 8.32 -5.76
C LYS A 118 19.01 8.47 -6.75
N ILE A 119 20.25 8.26 -6.28
CA ILE A 119 21.46 8.31 -7.12
C ILE A 119 21.43 7.22 -8.19
N TRP A 120 20.87 6.06 -7.89
CA TRP A 120 20.71 4.92 -8.80
C TRP A 120 19.51 5.07 -9.75
N GLY A 121 18.76 6.18 -9.66
CA GLY A 121 17.65 6.49 -10.57
C GLY A 121 16.28 6.00 -10.10
N PHE A 122 16.16 5.52 -8.87
CA PHE A 122 14.84 5.15 -8.30
C PHE A 122 14.17 6.35 -7.65
N LYS A 123 12.86 6.43 -7.79
CA LYS A 123 12.04 7.33 -6.98
C LYS A 123 11.88 6.78 -5.56
N THR A 124 11.99 7.65 -4.58
CA THR A 124 11.68 7.39 -3.17
C THR A 124 10.67 8.41 -2.70
N SER A 125 9.94 8.12 -1.61
CA SER A 125 8.99 9.08 -1.07
C SER A 125 9.70 10.38 -0.65
N GLU A 126 9.17 11.52 -1.07
CA GLU A 126 9.64 12.85 -0.64
C GLU A 126 9.23 13.16 0.80
N HIS A 127 8.31 12.36 1.35
CA HIS A 127 7.79 12.50 2.71
C HIS A 127 8.62 11.76 3.76
N ASN A 128 9.69 11.06 3.36
CA ASN A 128 10.61 10.43 4.31
C ASN A 128 11.26 11.49 5.23
N ARG A 129 11.22 11.23 6.54
CA ARG A 129 11.81 12.11 7.57
C ARG A 129 12.57 11.26 8.59
N ILE A 130 13.57 11.86 9.21
CA ILE A 130 14.27 11.29 10.36
C ILE A 130 13.75 12.02 11.59
N SER A 131 13.31 11.26 12.59
CA SER A 131 12.87 11.79 13.87
C SER A 131 13.82 11.35 14.98
N LYS A 132 14.01 12.20 15.98
CA LYS A 132 14.88 11.96 17.14
C LYS A 132 14.13 11.47 18.38
N ASN A 133 12.83 11.66 18.42
CA ASN A 133 12.02 11.32 19.60
C ASN A 133 10.55 11.02 19.23
N ILE A 134 9.82 10.43 20.18
CA ILE A 134 8.42 10.01 20.01
C ILE A 134 7.49 11.23 19.81
N SER A 135 7.72 12.34 20.50
CA SER A 135 6.86 13.52 20.39
C SER A 135 6.87 14.09 18.98
N GLU A 136 8.04 14.09 18.32
CA GLU A 136 8.18 14.49 16.93
C GLU A 136 7.44 13.51 15.99
N LEU A 137 7.54 12.19 16.21
CA LEU A 137 6.80 11.19 15.44
C LEU A 137 5.28 11.40 15.53
N VAL A 138 4.76 11.66 16.73
CA VAL A 138 3.33 11.94 16.95
C VAL A 138 2.91 13.23 16.23
N SER A 139 3.74 14.26 16.27
CA SER A 139 3.47 15.53 15.58
C SER A 139 3.43 15.35 14.07
N ILE A 140 4.38 14.58 13.52
CA ILE A 140 4.43 14.24 12.09
C ILE A 140 3.17 13.43 11.71
N HIS A 141 2.77 12.44 12.51
CA HIS A 141 1.58 11.65 12.26
C HIS A 141 0.33 12.54 12.17
N LYS A 142 0.09 13.36 13.19
CA LYS A 142 -1.05 14.31 13.23
C LYS A 142 -1.08 15.27 12.04
N LYS A 143 0.11 15.71 11.59
CA LYS A 143 0.23 16.56 10.40
C LYS A 143 -0.24 15.82 9.16
N TYR A 144 0.32 14.62 8.89
CA TYR A 144 -0.02 13.84 7.69
C TYR A 144 -1.46 13.32 7.72
N GLU A 145 -2.02 13.01 8.89
CA GLU A 145 -3.43 12.64 9.03
C GLU A 145 -4.36 13.74 8.53
N LYS A 146 -4.02 15.02 8.78
CA LYS A 146 -4.78 16.17 8.27
C LYS A 146 -4.53 16.46 6.78
N GLU A 147 -3.28 16.28 6.33
CA GLU A 147 -2.84 16.65 4.99
C GLU A 147 -2.95 15.50 3.96
N ARG A 148 -3.30 14.27 4.38
CA ARG A 148 -3.31 13.08 3.51
C ARG A 148 -4.14 13.24 2.23
N PHE A 149 -5.20 14.03 2.29
CA PHE A 149 -6.07 14.29 1.12
C PHE A 149 -5.41 15.15 0.05
N GLN A 150 -4.38 15.92 0.42
CA GLN A 150 -3.61 16.77 -0.49
C GLN A 150 -2.47 16.00 -1.18
N LEU A 151 -2.16 14.78 -0.74
CA LEU A 151 -1.13 13.96 -1.34
C LEU A 151 -1.57 13.47 -2.72
N GLU A 152 -0.62 13.31 -3.63
CA GLU A 152 -0.85 12.84 -5.00
C GLU A 152 -1.37 11.39 -5.06
N TYR A 153 -1.23 10.62 -3.99
CA TYR A 153 -1.66 9.22 -3.86
C TYR A 153 -2.27 8.98 -2.48
N ASP A 154 -3.09 7.94 -2.38
CA ASP A 154 -3.73 7.59 -1.12
C ASP A 154 -2.73 6.96 -0.14
N VAL A 155 -2.85 7.37 1.12
CA VAL A 155 -2.07 6.85 2.24
C VAL A 155 -2.99 6.57 3.42
N ASP A 156 -2.76 5.46 4.11
CA ASP A 156 -3.55 5.02 5.26
C ASP A 156 -2.80 5.12 6.60
N GLY A 157 -1.55 5.60 6.55
CA GLY A 157 -0.72 5.77 7.75
C GLY A 157 0.73 6.02 7.43
N LEU A 158 1.54 6.02 8.48
CA LEU A 158 2.99 6.14 8.42
C LEU A 158 3.65 4.85 8.89
N VAL A 159 4.84 4.55 8.37
CA VAL A 159 5.66 3.45 8.85
C VAL A 159 6.91 4.01 9.49
N TYR A 160 7.09 3.76 10.78
CA TYR A 160 8.31 4.09 11.50
C TYR A 160 9.28 2.92 11.41
N LYS A 161 10.54 3.23 11.16
CA LYS A 161 11.61 2.24 11.06
C LYS A 161 12.81 2.67 11.88
N VAL A 162 13.46 1.73 12.55
CA VAL A 162 14.77 1.98 13.16
C VAL A 162 15.76 2.32 12.06
N ASN A 163 16.39 3.49 12.10
CA ASN A 163 17.27 3.95 11.02
C ASN A 163 18.60 3.19 10.97
N ASN A 164 19.11 2.69 12.09
CA ASN A 164 20.36 1.92 12.16
C ASN A 164 20.13 0.48 11.69
N LEU A 165 20.78 0.05 10.61
CA LEU A 165 20.59 -1.27 10.00
C LEU A 165 21.14 -2.42 10.84
N GLU A 166 22.17 -2.18 11.65
CA GLU A 166 22.68 -3.18 12.58
C GLU A 166 21.69 -3.43 13.72
N LEU A 167 21.05 -2.38 14.23
CA LEU A 167 19.98 -2.53 15.19
C LEU A 167 18.75 -3.22 14.57
N GLN A 168 18.42 -2.96 13.31
CA GLN A 168 17.37 -3.71 12.61
C GLN A 168 17.69 -5.22 12.59
N LYS A 169 18.94 -5.56 12.27
CA LYS A 169 19.40 -6.96 12.26
C LYS A 169 19.32 -7.60 13.65
N ARG A 170 19.70 -6.89 14.70
CA ARG A 170 19.62 -7.37 16.11
C ARG A 170 18.18 -7.55 16.58
N LEU A 171 17.27 -6.66 16.25
CA LEU A 171 15.84 -6.76 16.58
C LEU A 171 15.17 -7.92 15.83
N GLY A 172 15.58 -8.17 14.59
CA GLY A 172 15.12 -9.29 13.80
C GLY A 172 13.65 -9.20 13.40
N PHE A 173 13.04 -10.38 13.23
CA PHE A 173 11.68 -10.55 12.73
C PHE A 173 10.85 -11.42 13.67
N THR A 174 9.54 -11.25 13.64
CA THR A 174 8.58 -12.27 14.07
C THR A 174 8.24 -13.16 12.87
N SER A 175 7.34 -14.13 13.04
CA SER A 175 6.85 -14.94 11.91
C SER A 175 6.28 -14.11 10.77
N ASN A 176 5.69 -12.94 11.06
CA ASN A 176 4.89 -12.18 10.09
C ASN A 176 5.34 -10.72 9.87
N ALA A 177 6.24 -10.20 10.72
CA ALA A 177 6.60 -8.78 10.68
C ALA A 177 8.01 -8.50 11.22
N PRO A 178 8.68 -7.43 10.76
CA PRO A 178 9.92 -6.95 11.37
C PRO A 178 9.65 -6.34 12.74
N ARG A 179 10.53 -6.59 13.72
CA ARG A 179 10.45 -5.98 15.05
C ARG A 179 10.99 -4.54 15.09
N TRP A 180 11.65 -4.12 14.04
CA TRP A 180 12.25 -2.80 13.88
C TRP A 180 11.40 -1.80 13.07
N ALA A 181 10.19 -2.21 12.67
CA ALA A 181 9.26 -1.33 11.97
C ALA A 181 7.85 -1.47 12.55
N ILE A 182 7.12 -0.37 12.59
CA ILE A 182 5.73 -0.32 13.04
C ILE A 182 4.91 0.58 12.12
N ALA A 183 3.75 0.09 11.70
CA ALA A 183 2.77 0.89 10.98
C ALA A 183 1.85 1.62 11.97
N HIS A 184 1.76 2.93 11.82
CA HIS A 184 0.84 3.78 12.55
C HIS A 184 -0.22 4.29 11.59
N LYS A 185 -1.37 3.61 11.57
CA LYS A 185 -2.49 3.92 10.70
C LYS A 185 -3.14 5.25 11.10
N PHE A 186 -3.66 5.98 10.13
CA PHE A 186 -4.55 7.12 10.39
C PHE A 186 -5.90 6.63 10.90
N SER A 187 -6.63 7.52 11.56
CA SER A 187 -8.00 7.24 11.98
C SER A 187 -8.85 6.91 10.75
N ALA A 188 -9.71 5.91 10.88
CA ALA A 188 -10.65 5.59 9.83
C ALA A 188 -11.62 6.76 9.60
N ASP A 189 -11.93 7.04 8.34
CA ASP A 189 -12.99 7.98 8.02
C ASP A 189 -14.33 7.34 8.37
N TYR A 190 -15.21 8.12 8.98
CA TYR A 190 -16.55 7.66 9.33
C TYR A 190 -17.60 8.71 9.04
N SER A 191 -18.83 8.27 8.92
CA SER A 191 -20.00 9.13 8.86
C SER A 191 -21.20 8.42 9.49
N TYR A 192 -22.25 9.17 9.75
CA TYR A 192 -23.50 8.59 10.26
C TYR A 192 -24.50 8.47 9.12
N SER A 193 -25.22 7.34 9.08
CA SER A 193 -26.29 7.13 8.11
C SER A 193 -27.38 6.23 8.71
N GLU A 194 -28.53 6.18 8.05
CA GLU A 194 -29.70 5.39 8.43
C GLU A 194 -29.71 4.07 7.65
N ILE A 195 -30.04 2.97 8.34
CA ILE A 195 -30.24 1.66 7.73
C ILE A 195 -31.60 1.64 7.05
N LEU A 196 -31.62 1.48 5.73
CA LEU A 196 -32.83 1.40 4.93
C LEU A 196 -33.33 -0.05 4.77
N ASN A 197 -32.41 -1.00 4.67
CA ASN A 197 -32.69 -2.43 4.54
C ASN A 197 -31.49 -3.26 4.97
N ILE A 198 -31.68 -4.56 5.20
CA ILE A 198 -30.61 -5.54 5.46
C ILE A 198 -30.77 -6.68 4.47
N ASP A 199 -29.79 -6.83 3.58
CA ASP A 199 -29.73 -7.89 2.57
C ASP A 199 -28.75 -8.97 3.01
N ILE A 200 -28.92 -10.19 2.50
CA ILE A 200 -27.97 -11.29 2.69
C ILE A 200 -27.24 -11.52 1.38
N GLN A 201 -25.91 -11.33 1.39
CA GLN A 201 -25.06 -11.66 0.28
C GLN A 201 -24.42 -13.05 0.47
N VAL A 202 -24.36 -13.82 -0.62
CA VAL A 202 -23.72 -15.14 -0.64
C VAL A 202 -22.30 -14.97 -1.19
N GLY A 203 -21.31 -15.23 -0.37
CA GLY A 203 -19.91 -15.22 -0.78
C GLY A 203 -19.54 -16.40 -1.71
N ARG A 204 -18.41 -16.32 -2.35
CA ARG A 204 -17.92 -17.37 -3.28
C ARG A 204 -17.78 -18.76 -2.63
N THR A 205 -17.55 -18.81 -1.32
CA THR A 205 -17.45 -20.05 -0.54
C THR A 205 -18.80 -20.52 0.04
N GLY A 206 -19.92 -19.85 -0.32
CA GLY A 206 -21.24 -20.11 0.24
C GLY A 206 -21.51 -19.45 1.59
N ALA A 207 -20.57 -18.69 2.14
CA ALA A 207 -20.77 -17.96 3.39
C ALA A 207 -21.83 -16.86 3.21
N LEU A 208 -22.78 -16.78 4.13
CA LEU A 208 -23.81 -15.75 4.16
C LEU A 208 -23.29 -14.53 4.94
N THR A 209 -23.31 -13.37 4.29
CA THR A 209 -22.86 -12.11 4.89
C THR A 209 -24.00 -11.11 4.87
N PRO A 210 -24.49 -10.66 6.04
CA PRO A 210 -25.49 -9.61 6.10
C PRO A 210 -24.86 -8.26 5.74
N VAL A 211 -25.56 -7.49 4.90
CA VAL A 211 -25.13 -6.16 4.42
C VAL A 211 -26.26 -5.18 4.64
N ALA A 212 -25.99 -4.11 5.39
CA ALA A 212 -26.92 -3.01 5.56
C ALA A 212 -26.91 -2.15 4.27
N LYS A 213 -28.08 -1.94 3.70
CA LYS A 213 -28.36 -0.88 2.74
C LYS A 213 -28.60 0.39 3.50
N VAL A 214 -27.79 1.41 3.28
CA VAL A 214 -27.85 2.65 4.04
C VAL A 214 -28.17 3.84 3.14
N LYS A 215 -28.71 4.88 3.72
CA LYS A 215 -28.83 6.17 3.01
C LYS A 215 -27.44 6.60 2.57
N ALA A 216 -27.28 6.84 1.27
CA ALA A 216 -25.98 7.16 0.68
C ALA A 216 -25.29 8.32 1.42
N VAL A 217 -24.06 8.11 1.85
CA VAL A 217 -23.27 9.09 2.61
C VAL A 217 -21.84 9.13 2.12
N ASN A 218 -21.23 10.31 2.10
CA ASN A 218 -19.84 10.47 1.72
C ASN A 218 -18.92 10.16 2.91
N ILE A 219 -17.96 9.23 2.72
CA ILE A 219 -16.95 8.87 3.71
C ILE A 219 -15.58 8.92 3.04
N GLY A 220 -14.78 9.90 3.42
CA GLY A 220 -13.43 10.06 2.86
C GLY A 220 -13.40 10.25 1.35
N GLY A 221 -14.38 10.98 0.78
CA GLY A 221 -14.49 11.25 -0.65
C GLY A 221 -15.19 10.15 -1.47
N VAL A 222 -15.67 9.07 -0.84
CA VAL A 222 -16.39 7.99 -1.50
C VAL A 222 -17.83 7.93 -0.99
N VAL A 223 -18.80 7.82 -1.93
CA VAL A 223 -20.19 7.60 -1.58
C VAL A 223 -20.41 6.15 -1.22
N VAL A 224 -20.87 5.91 0.01
CA VAL A 224 -21.14 4.57 0.56
C VAL A 224 -22.64 4.41 0.71
N SER A 225 -23.18 3.31 0.16
CA SER A 225 -24.59 2.89 0.26
C SER A 225 -24.76 1.51 0.88
N ASP A 226 -23.64 0.80 1.07
CA ASP A 226 -23.60 -0.58 1.57
C ASP A 226 -22.57 -0.71 2.69
N ALA A 227 -22.96 -1.34 3.80
CA ALA A 227 -22.06 -1.59 4.93
C ALA A 227 -22.19 -3.03 5.40
N THR A 228 -21.08 -3.75 5.55
CA THR A 228 -21.13 -5.10 6.09
C THR A 228 -21.52 -5.09 7.55
N LEU A 229 -22.40 -6.02 7.92
CA LEU A 229 -22.75 -6.30 9.31
C LEU A 229 -21.99 -7.53 9.87
N HIS A 230 -21.03 -8.03 9.09
CA HIS A 230 -20.15 -9.17 9.39
C HIS A 230 -20.87 -10.51 9.47
N ASN A 231 -21.70 -10.72 10.50
CA ASN A 231 -22.42 -11.97 10.75
C ASN A 231 -23.67 -11.70 11.62
N GLU A 232 -24.48 -12.74 11.81
CA GLU A 232 -25.70 -12.68 12.61
C GLU A 232 -25.44 -12.34 14.10
N ASP A 233 -24.37 -12.88 14.67
CA ASP A 233 -24.00 -12.63 16.07
C ASP A 233 -23.73 -11.14 16.33
N GLU A 234 -23.09 -10.44 15.36
CA GLU A 234 -22.85 -9.00 15.46
C GLU A 234 -24.16 -8.19 15.41
N ILE A 235 -25.12 -8.61 14.59
CA ILE A 235 -26.45 -7.99 14.51
C ILE A 235 -27.15 -8.13 15.85
N LEU A 236 -27.19 -9.34 16.41
CA LEU A 236 -27.80 -9.64 17.69
C LEU A 236 -27.09 -8.90 18.84
N ARG A 237 -25.76 -8.94 18.87
CA ARG A 237 -24.96 -8.30 19.91
C ARG A 237 -25.16 -6.79 19.99
N LYS A 238 -25.31 -6.14 18.84
CA LYS A 238 -25.48 -4.69 18.71
C LYS A 238 -26.93 -4.25 18.62
N ASP A 239 -27.87 -5.20 18.59
CA ASP A 239 -29.31 -4.98 18.40
C ASP A 239 -29.60 -4.11 17.15
N ILE A 240 -28.99 -4.45 16.01
CA ILE A 240 -29.09 -3.66 14.79
C ILE A 240 -30.45 -3.88 14.12
N ARG A 241 -31.17 -2.78 13.81
CA ARG A 241 -32.49 -2.80 13.18
C ARG A 241 -32.56 -1.84 11.99
N ILE A 242 -33.48 -2.12 11.08
CA ILE A 242 -33.85 -1.19 10.00
C ILE A 242 -34.41 0.09 10.62
N GLY A 243 -33.97 1.25 10.14
CA GLY A 243 -34.31 2.56 10.70
C GLY A 243 -33.30 3.09 11.72
N ASP A 244 -32.32 2.30 12.14
CA ASP A 244 -31.27 2.77 13.06
C ASP A 244 -30.32 3.75 12.38
N THR A 245 -29.90 4.74 13.16
CA THR A 245 -28.78 5.61 12.79
C THR A 245 -27.46 4.95 13.25
N ILE A 246 -26.62 4.58 12.29
CA ILE A 246 -25.36 3.89 12.54
C ILE A 246 -24.16 4.74 12.17
N LYS A 247 -23.04 4.50 12.87
CA LYS A 247 -21.73 5.00 12.50
C LYS A 247 -21.10 4.02 11.52
N ILE A 248 -20.82 4.48 10.31
CA ILE A 248 -20.16 3.69 9.27
C ILE A 248 -18.71 4.12 9.19
N GLU A 249 -17.79 3.19 9.32
CA GLU A 249 -16.36 3.40 9.18
C GLU A 249 -15.87 2.77 7.88
N ARG A 250 -15.07 3.52 7.12
CA ARG A 250 -14.38 3.00 5.95
C ARG A 250 -13.05 2.41 6.39
N ALA A 251 -12.92 1.08 6.33
CA ALA A 251 -11.70 0.37 6.66
C ALA A 251 -10.78 0.30 5.42
N GLY A 252 -9.85 1.25 5.28
CA GLY A 252 -8.92 1.31 4.16
C GLY A 252 -9.59 1.71 2.84
N ASP A 253 -9.11 1.15 1.75
CA ASP A 253 -9.56 1.48 0.38
C ASP A 253 -10.75 0.65 -0.11
N VAL A 254 -11.30 -0.17 0.76
CA VAL A 254 -12.39 -1.11 0.41
C VAL A 254 -13.64 -0.78 1.21
#